data_b42c5ac23270b94604142d185ff5b2fd
#
_entry.id   b42c5ac23270b94604142d185ff5b2fd
#
_cell.length_a   1.000
_cell.length_b   1.000
_cell.length_c   1.000
_cell.angle_alpha   90.00
_cell.angle_beta   90.00
_cell.angle_gamma   90.00
#
_symmetry.space_group_name_H-M   'P 1'
#
loop_
_entity.id
_entity.type
_entity.pdbx_description
1 polymer ?
#
loop_
_entity_poly.entity_id
_entity_poly.type
_entity_poly.pdbx_seq_one_letter_code
_entity_poly.pdbx_strand_id
1 'polypeptide(L)'
;MPLVIFVDDSETALASTRMVTNSMPIEVKQYTEAQVALAEIKAGMIPDLIITDLNMPVMNGLEFLQALRNNPSTNRTPTLMLTTETKPELKEQGKALGLTGWIVKPFNPAQLKQAITRVLRL
;
A
#
# COMPACT_ATOMS: atom_id res chain seq x y z
N MET A 1 13.60 -11.91 3.00
CA MET A 1 12.16 -11.70 3.32
C MET A 1 11.59 -10.64 2.40
N PRO A 2 10.37 -10.83 1.89
CA PRO A 2 9.74 -9.78 1.08
C PRO A 2 9.57 -8.49 1.88
N LEU A 3 9.75 -7.36 1.23
CA LEU A 3 9.57 -6.04 1.82
C LEU A 3 8.16 -5.54 1.49
N VAL A 4 7.39 -5.24 2.51
CA VAL A 4 6.06 -4.65 2.39
C VAL A 4 6.10 -3.25 3.00
N ILE A 5 5.68 -2.25 2.24
CA ILE A 5 5.57 -0.91 2.78
C ILE A 5 4.11 -0.52 2.98
N PHE A 6 3.85 0.16 4.10
CA PHE A 6 2.54 0.71 4.42
C PHE A 6 2.62 2.22 4.43
N VAL A 7 1.68 2.88 3.79
CA VAL A 7 1.61 4.34 3.74
C VAL A 7 0.23 4.78 4.21
N ASP A 8 0.19 5.53 5.30
CA ASP A 8 -1.06 5.99 5.90
C ASP A 8 -0.73 7.16 6.83
N ASP A 9 -1.43 8.27 6.69
CA ASP A 9 -1.17 9.44 7.55
C ASP A 9 -1.67 9.25 8.99
N SER A 10 -2.44 8.20 9.25
CA SER A 10 -2.89 7.84 10.59
C SER A 10 -1.90 6.87 11.25
N GLU A 11 -1.23 7.32 12.29
CA GLU A 11 -0.32 6.46 13.05
C GLU A 11 -1.07 5.32 13.74
N THR A 12 -2.32 5.54 14.15
CA THR A 12 -3.17 4.50 14.70
C THR A 12 -3.45 3.40 13.68
N ALA A 13 -3.72 3.77 12.44
CA ALA A 13 -3.93 2.81 11.38
C ALA A 13 -2.65 2.00 11.11
N LEU A 14 -1.50 2.66 11.10
CA LEU A 14 -0.21 1.97 10.92
C LEU A 14 0.06 1.00 12.07
N ALA A 15 -0.25 1.38 13.30
CA ALA A 15 -0.10 0.49 14.45
C ALA A 15 -0.98 -0.76 14.31
N SER A 16 -2.23 -0.59 13.83
CA SER A 16 -3.15 -1.71 13.61
C SER A 16 -2.61 -2.68 12.56
N THR A 17 -2.08 -2.18 11.46
CA THR A 17 -1.51 -3.03 10.40
C THR A 17 -0.25 -3.73 10.88
N ARG A 18 0.57 -3.09 11.71
CA ARG A 18 1.77 -3.72 12.27
C ARG A 18 1.41 -4.89 13.17
N MET A 19 0.36 -4.76 13.97
CA MET A 19 -0.10 -5.86 14.82
C MET A 19 -0.49 -7.09 13.99
N VAL A 20 -1.15 -6.86 12.85
CA VAL A 20 -1.58 -7.95 11.96
C VAL A 20 -0.37 -8.62 11.31
N THR A 21 0.63 -7.84 10.90
CA THR A 21 1.78 -8.35 10.12
C THR A 21 2.94 -8.82 10.96
N ASN A 22 2.91 -8.59 12.27
CA ASN A 22 4.04 -8.85 13.17
C ASN A 22 4.47 -10.32 13.19
N SER A 23 3.53 -11.25 12.95
CA SER A 23 3.82 -12.68 12.94
C SER A 23 4.09 -13.24 11.53
N MET A 24 4.08 -12.40 10.51
CA MET A 24 4.27 -12.83 9.13
C MET A 24 5.75 -12.80 8.73
N PRO A 25 6.19 -13.69 7.83
CA PRO A 25 7.60 -13.74 7.40
C PRO A 25 7.90 -12.65 6.35
N ILE A 26 7.71 -11.40 6.73
CA ILE A 26 7.92 -10.23 5.87
C ILE A 26 8.67 -9.14 6.63
N GLU A 27 9.37 -8.30 5.90
CA GLU A 27 9.92 -7.06 6.42
C GLU A 27 8.88 -5.96 6.19
N VAL A 28 8.64 -5.13 7.19
CA VAL A 28 7.64 -4.06 7.12
C VAL A 28 8.29 -2.71 7.34
N LYS A 29 8.03 -1.76 6.45
CA LYS A 29 8.36 -0.35 6.64
C LYS A 29 7.09 0.47 6.56
N GLN A 30 6.98 1.48 7.41
CA GLN A 30 5.78 2.31 7.49
C GLN A 30 6.12 3.77 7.26
N TYR A 31 5.23 4.45 6.57
CA TYR A 31 5.36 5.87 6.21
C TYR A 31 4.05 6.59 6.48
N THR A 32 4.14 7.80 7.02
CA THR A 32 2.97 8.66 7.20
C THR A 32 2.73 9.58 5.99
N GLU A 33 3.68 9.63 5.06
CA GLU A 33 3.61 10.49 3.88
C GLU A 33 4.07 9.73 2.64
N ALA A 34 3.23 9.73 1.61
CA ALA A 34 3.53 9.02 0.36
C ALA A 34 4.79 9.56 -0.34
N GLN A 35 5.00 10.88 -0.30
CA GLN A 35 6.16 11.49 -0.94
C GLN A 35 7.47 11.05 -0.32
N VAL A 36 7.49 10.74 0.99
CA VAL A 36 8.68 10.21 1.66
C VAL A 36 8.98 8.79 1.17
N ALA A 37 7.95 7.95 1.11
CA ALA A 37 8.09 6.59 0.58
C ALA A 37 8.59 6.62 -0.88
N LEU A 38 8.03 7.52 -1.70
CA LEU A 38 8.43 7.66 -3.10
C LEU A 38 9.90 8.08 -3.23
N ALA A 39 10.35 9.00 -2.36
CA ALA A 39 11.74 9.44 -2.37
C ALA A 39 12.70 8.28 -2.07
N GLU A 40 12.36 7.40 -1.13
CA GLU A 40 13.19 6.24 -0.81
C GLU A 40 13.18 5.21 -1.94
N ILE A 41 12.06 5.05 -2.64
CA ILE A 41 11.97 4.20 -3.82
C ILE A 41 12.89 4.74 -4.93
N LYS A 42 12.87 6.04 -5.16
CA LYS A 42 13.76 6.67 -6.14
C LYS A 42 15.22 6.56 -5.76
N ALA A 43 15.51 6.46 -4.46
CA ALA A 43 16.87 6.28 -3.95
C ALA A 43 17.32 4.81 -3.96
N GLY A 44 16.47 3.88 -4.37
CA GLY A 44 16.84 2.48 -4.55
C GLY A 44 16.10 1.45 -3.71
N MET A 45 15.15 1.86 -2.87
CA MET A 45 14.32 0.91 -2.13
C MET A 45 13.39 0.18 -3.10
N ILE A 46 13.35 -1.15 -3.03
CA ILE A 46 12.54 -1.98 -3.93
C ILE A 46 11.55 -2.79 -3.09
N PRO A 47 10.32 -2.27 -2.90
CA PRO A 47 9.30 -3.04 -2.18
C PRO A 47 8.72 -4.15 -3.06
N ASP A 48 8.31 -5.23 -2.41
CA ASP A 48 7.62 -6.35 -3.06
C ASP A 48 6.11 -6.16 -3.07
N LEU A 49 5.60 -5.36 -2.14
CA LEU A 49 4.18 -5.03 -2.04
C LEU A 49 4.05 -3.66 -1.39
N ILE A 50 3.14 -2.85 -1.90
CA ILE A 50 2.83 -1.54 -1.36
C ILE A 50 1.37 -1.52 -0.95
N ILE A 51 1.10 -1.10 0.28
CA ILE A 51 -0.27 -0.94 0.80
C ILE A 51 -0.42 0.51 1.25
N THR A 52 -1.34 1.23 0.62
CA THR A 52 -1.49 2.67 0.87
C THR A 52 -2.94 3.06 1.14
N ASP A 53 -3.13 4.05 2.01
CA ASP A 53 -4.41 4.74 2.11
C ASP A 53 -4.58 5.65 0.88
N LEU A 54 -5.79 6.07 0.63
CA LEU A 54 -6.12 7.01 -0.44
C LEU A 54 -6.06 8.46 0.04
N ASN A 55 -6.76 8.76 1.13
CA ASN A 55 -6.94 10.14 1.58
C ASN A 55 -5.79 10.56 2.50
N MET A 56 -4.80 11.20 1.92
CA MET A 56 -3.63 11.71 2.63
C MET A 56 -3.30 13.11 2.12
N PRO A 57 -2.78 14.00 2.99
CA PRO A 57 -2.39 15.34 2.56
C PRO A 57 -1.18 15.29 1.63
N VAL A 58 -1.02 16.31 0.80
CA VAL A 58 0.07 16.54 -0.13
C VAL A 58 0.02 15.59 -1.32
N MET A 59 0.19 14.28 -1.12
CA MET A 59 0.08 13.27 -2.17
C MET A 59 -0.88 12.18 -1.69
N ASN A 60 -2.01 12.02 -2.38
CA ASN A 60 -2.96 10.97 -2.05
C ASN A 60 -2.54 9.63 -2.66
N GLY A 61 -3.28 8.56 -2.30
CA GLY A 61 -2.93 7.21 -2.74
C GLY A 61 -3.00 6.99 -4.25
N LEU A 62 -3.91 7.66 -4.95
CA LEU A 62 -3.97 7.54 -6.40
C LEU A 62 -2.84 8.28 -7.09
N GLU A 63 -2.47 9.46 -6.58
CA GLU A 63 -1.31 10.20 -7.06
C GLU A 63 -0.02 9.39 -6.83
N PHE A 64 0.08 8.77 -5.65
CA PHE A 64 1.19 7.90 -5.33
C PHE A 64 1.26 6.71 -6.29
N LEU A 65 0.12 6.05 -6.53
CA LEU A 65 0.04 4.93 -7.46
C LEU A 65 0.46 5.35 -8.87
N GLN A 66 0.02 6.51 -9.34
CA GLN A 66 0.44 7.03 -10.65
C GLN A 66 1.95 7.21 -10.70
N ALA A 67 2.55 7.79 -9.65
CA ALA A 67 3.99 7.98 -9.59
C ALA A 67 4.74 6.64 -9.57
N LEU A 68 4.21 5.64 -8.88
CA LEU A 68 4.80 4.29 -8.87
C LEU A 68 4.79 3.67 -10.27
N ARG A 69 3.71 3.84 -11.01
CA ARG A 69 3.60 3.30 -12.36
C ARG A 69 4.52 4.02 -13.36
N ASN A 70 4.85 5.28 -13.08
CA ASN A 70 5.79 6.05 -13.89
C ASN A 70 7.27 5.77 -13.56
N ASN A 71 7.52 5.03 -12.50
CA ASN A 71 8.89 4.68 -12.08
C ASN A 71 9.20 3.26 -12.57
N PRO A 72 10.28 3.06 -13.37
CA PRO A 72 10.60 1.73 -13.90
C PRO A 72 10.78 0.65 -12.83
N SER A 73 11.27 1.00 -11.65
CA SER A 73 11.50 0.01 -10.59
C SER A 73 10.21 -0.46 -9.92
N THR A 74 9.11 0.28 -10.04
CA THR A 74 7.84 -0.03 -9.37
C THR A 74 6.65 -0.08 -10.31
N ASN A 75 6.88 0.00 -11.63
CA ASN A 75 5.78 0.05 -12.59
C ASN A 75 4.90 -1.19 -12.58
N ARG A 76 5.38 -2.30 -12.01
CA ARG A 76 4.60 -3.55 -11.86
C ARG A 76 4.48 -4.02 -10.42
N THR A 77 4.95 -3.23 -9.46
CA THR A 77 4.88 -3.62 -8.05
C THR A 77 3.42 -3.74 -7.62
N PRO A 78 3.01 -4.88 -7.05
CA PRO A 78 1.64 -5.04 -6.53
C PRO A 78 1.34 -3.94 -5.52
N THR A 79 0.17 -3.34 -5.63
CA THR A 79 -0.25 -2.24 -4.76
C THR A 79 -1.69 -2.48 -4.34
N LEU A 80 -1.94 -2.42 -3.03
CA LEU A 80 -3.28 -2.54 -2.46
C LEU A 80 -3.69 -1.19 -1.88
N MET A 81 -4.95 -0.83 -2.06
CA MET A 81 -5.54 0.31 -1.37
C MET A 81 -6.18 -0.18 -0.07
N LEU A 82 -5.90 0.49 1.04
CA LEU A 82 -6.48 0.19 2.34
C LEU A 82 -7.04 1.49 2.89
N THR A 83 -8.34 1.71 2.76
CA THR A 83 -8.95 3.03 2.95
C THR A 83 -10.41 2.93 3.34
N THR A 84 -10.95 4.00 3.94
CA THR A 84 -12.40 4.12 4.18
C THR A 84 -13.17 4.53 2.93
N GLU A 85 -12.48 4.92 1.87
CA GLU A 85 -13.10 5.41 0.64
C GLU A 85 -13.72 4.28 -0.17
N THR A 86 -14.94 4.49 -0.67
CA THR A 86 -15.70 3.46 -1.40
C THR A 86 -16.29 3.95 -2.73
N LYS A 87 -15.96 5.17 -3.17
CA LYS A 87 -16.52 5.71 -4.40
C LYS A 87 -16.11 4.89 -5.63
N PRO A 88 -17.08 4.43 -6.45
CA PRO A 88 -16.76 3.60 -7.61
C PRO A 88 -15.80 4.26 -8.61
N GLU A 89 -15.93 5.57 -8.84
CA GLU A 89 -15.06 6.28 -9.77
C GLU A 89 -13.60 6.29 -9.33
N LEU A 90 -13.34 6.30 -8.01
CA LEU A 90 -11.98 6.23 -7.49
C LEU A 90 -11.41 4.83 -7.63
N LYS A 91 -12.25 3.81 -7.43
CA LYS A 91 -11.85 2.42 -7.65
C LYS A 91 -11.51 2.18 -9.13
N GLU A 92 -12.27 2.76 -10.03
CA GLU A 92 -11.99 2.65 -11.47
C GLU A 92 -10.67 3.31 -11.84
N GLN A 93 -10.35 4.46 -11.24
CA GLN A 93 -9.05 5.11 -11.45
C GLN A 93 -7.90 4.23 -10.97
N GLY A 94 -8.05 3.61 -9.80
CA GLY A 94 -7.04 2.67 -9.29
C GLY A 94 -6.86 1.47 -10.21
N LYS A 95 -7.97 0.91 -10.68
CA LYS A 95 -7.97 -0.24 -11.58
C LYS A 95 -7.25 0.09 -12.89
N ALA A 96 -7.50 1.28 -13.45
CA ALA A 96 -6.83 1.73 -14.67
C ALA A 96 -5.32 1.85 -14.50
N LEU A 97 -4.85 2.09 -13.28
CA LEU A 97 -3.43 2.15 -12.93
C LEU A 97 -2.86 0.81 -12.48
N GLY A 98 -3.60 -0.27 -12.66
CA GLY A 98 -3.13 -1.61 -12.32
C GLY A 98 -3.12 -1.92 -10.82
N LEU A 99 -4.01 -1.29 -10.06
CA LEU A 99 -4.16 -1.59 -8.64
C LEU A 99 -4.53 -3.07 -8.45
N THR A 100 -3.86 -3.74 -7.51
CA THR A 100 -4.06 -5.16 -7.27
C THR A 100 -5.34 -5.45 -6.51
N GLY A 101 -5.71 -4.57 -5.57
CA GLY A 101 -6.94 -4.77 -4.79
C GLY A 101 -7.28 -3.55 -3.96
N TRP A 102 -8.48 -3.59 -3.38
CA TRP A 102 -9.05 -2.50 -2.58
C TRP A 102 -9.68 -3.08 -1.33
N ILE A 103 -9.15 -2.70 -0.17
CA ILE A 103 -9.64 -3.15 1.14
C ILE A 103 -10.23 -1.97 1.88
N VAL A 104 -11.48 -2.11 2.33
CA VAL A 104 -12.19 -1.04 3.02
C VAL A 104 -11.94 -1.12 4.52
N LYS A 105 -11.63 0.01 5.13
CA LYS A 105 -11.50 0.12 6.59
C LYS A 105 -12.88 0.30 7.24
N PRO A 106 -13.11 -0.24 8.44
CA PRO A 106 -12.19 -1.06 9.24
C PRO A 106 -11.99 -2.43 8.58
N PHE A 107 -10.75 -2.88 8.54
CA PHE A 107 -10.42 -4.14 7.87
C PHE A 107 -10.51 -5.32 8.83
N ASN A 108 -10.79 -6.50 8.28
CA ASN A 108 -10.71 -7.75 9.00
C ASN A 108 -9.23 -8.20 8.98
N PRO A 109 -8.59 -8.48 10.15
CA PRO A 109 -7.20 -8.93 10.19
C PRO A 109 -6.92 -10.14 9.30
N ALA A 110 -7.83 -11.11 9.27
CA ALA A 110 -7.67 -12.28 8.42
C ALA A 110 -7.69 -11.92 6.93
N GLN A 111 -8.53 -10.97 6.55
CA GLN A 111 -8.61 -10.49 5.16
C GLN A 111 -7.28 -9.85 4.74
N LEU A 112 -6.71 -9.02 5.59
CA LEU A 112 -5.43 -8.36 5.28
C LEU A 112 -4.31 -9.39 5.17
N LYS A 113 -4.23 -10.34 6.10
CA LYS A 113 -3.24 -11.42 6.04
C LYS A 113 -3.38 -12.24 4.77
N GLN A 114 -4.61 -12.60 4.40
CA GLN A 114 -4.87 -13.38 3.19
C GLN A 114 -4.45 -12.62 1.93
N ALA A 115 -4.73 -11.31 1.87
CA ALA A 115 -4.36 -10.50 0.73
C ALA A 115 -2.83 -10.46 0.56
N ILE A 116 -2.11 -10.22 1.65
CA ILE A 116 -0.64 -10.19 1.63
C ILE A 116 -0.08 -11.55 1.24
N THR A 117 -0.58 -12.61 1.87
CA THR A 117 -0.14 -13.98 1.61
C THR A 117 -0.34 -14.36 0.15
N ARG A 118 -1.49 -14.01 -0.41
CA ARG A 118 -1.83 -14.34 -1.80
C ARG A 118 -0.94 -13.59 -2.78
N VAL A 119 -0.76 -12.29 -2.57
CA VAL A 119 0.05 -11.44 -3.46
C VAL A 119 1.51 -11.88 -3.46
N LEU A 120 2.06 -12.14 -2.28
CA LEU A 120 3.46 -12.52 -2.11
C LEU A 120 3.71 -14.02 -2.24
N ARG A 121 2.65 -14.82 -2.36
CA ARG A 121 2.72 -16.29 -2.47
C ARG A 121 3.45 -16.91 -1.28
N LEU A 122 3.07 -16.47 -0.11
CA LEU A 122 3.65 -17.00 1.13
C LEU A 122 3.07 -18.37 1.50
#